data_9aece4b554739ed4bf43be9d7ec8ab4f
#
_entry.id   9aece4b554739ed4bf43be9d7ec8ab4f
#
_cell.length_a   1.000
_cell.length_b   1.000
_cell.length_c   1.000
_cell.angle_alpha   90.00
_cell.angle_beta   90.00
_cell.angle_gamma   90.00
#
_symmetry.space_group_name_H-M   'P 1'
#
loop_
_entity.id
_entity.type
_entity.pdbx_description
1 polymer ?
#
loop_
_entity_poly.entity_id
_entity_poly.type
_entity_poly.pdbx_seq_one_letter_code
_entity_poly.pdbx_strand_id
1 'polypeptide(L)'
;MIFIRSNYLSWLGWSLTLALFAATCGAQSAAPPQPEIDRAISKGAAFLATQQQKNGSIVDRGHENAMTALAIMALASVGHQPTDPSPEGAMMSKGLKYILGPDRQDKTGYFGASDGHGIVSLMLTEMLGMGGDEDLNRKIHDSCQKAIDLIVRSQRVRKPPHAKGGWRYTPDAADSDLSVSVWQLMALRSAKNDGLEVPSSTIDDAVTYLVRSFTSPVDATGVPSKQVSGFSYEANNDNPTFTMTAAGLLAMQVCGQYDSSLVEGATSWLNQHPPKWEERFVLYGIYYYAQGMHQRRGEVAENASTEVAKLLLDKQQADGSWNSSGNEEQNAGKVYCTAMAMLSLSVKHHYLPIYQR
;
A
#
# COMPACT_ATOMS: atom_id res chain seq x y z
N MET A 1 85.22 -40.58 26.19
CA MET A 1 84.60 -40.85 27.49
C MET A 1 83.19 -40.31 27.33
N ILE A 2 82.23 -41.22 27.02
CA ILE A 2 81.21 -41.80 27.90
C ILE A 2 80.26 -40.65 28.38
N PHE A 3 79.01 -40.60 28.01
CA PHE A 3 77.89 -41.53 28.28
C PHE A 3 76.69 -41.17 27.44
N ILE A 4 76.06 -42.20 26.93
CA ILE A 4 74.73 -42.31 26.33
C ILE A 4 73.70 -42.17 27.45
N ARG A 5 72.61 -41.39 27.22
CA ARG A 5 71.32 -41.75 27.82
C ARG A 5 70.16 -41.39 26.86
N SER A 6 69.51 -42.45 26.50
CA SER A 6 68.16 -42.58 25.95
C SER A 6 67.11 -41.87 26.80
N ASN A 7 66.17 -41.18 26.18
CA ASN A 7 64.87 -40.92 26.81
C ASN A 7 63.70 -41.02 25.80
N TYR A 8 62.75 -41.75 26.25
CA TYR A 8 61.54 -42.27 25.65
C TYR A 8 60.64 -41.22 24.98
N LEU A 9 60.08 -41.63 23.82
CA LEU A 9 58.89 -41.04 23.18
C LEU A 9 57.67 -41.11 24.10
N SER A 10 57.04 -40.03 24.38
CA SER A 10 55.67 -39.99 24.85
C SER A 10 54.77 -39.45 23.69
N TRP A 11 53.95 -40.34 23.14
CA TRP A 11 52.88 -39.98 22.22
C TRP A 11 51.75 -39.33 23.00
N LEU A 12 51.51 -38.01 22.85
CA LEU A 12 50.30 -37.33 23.26
C LEU A 12 49.38 -37.28 22.04
N GLY A 13 48.31 -38.06 22.11
CA GLY A 13 47.25 -38.05 21.12
C GLY A 13 46.50 -36.72 21.15
N TRP A 14 46.46 -36.08 20.01
CA TRP A 14 45.55 -34.95 19.74
C TRP A 14 44.23 -35.52 19.26
N SER A 15 43.22 -35.55 20.13
CA SER A 15 41.84 -35.83 19.77
C SER A 15 41.28 -34.59 19.04
N LEU A 16 41.18 -34.69 17.73
CA LEU A 16 40.43 -33.70 16.94
C LEU A 16 38.94 -33.92 17.21
N THR A 17 38.37 -33.11 18.08
CA THR A 17 36.92 -32.98 18.20
C THR A 17 36.43 -32.16 17.01
N LEU A 18 35.93 -32.79 15.95
CA LEU A 18 35.15 -32.17 14.91
C LEU A 18 33.80 -31.73 15.52
N ALA A 19 33.66 -30.46 15.86
CA ALA A 19 32.39 -29.86 16.15
C ALA A 19 31.64 -29.72 14.81
N LEU A 20 30.68 -30.60 14.53
CA LEU A 20 29.69 -30.39 13.49
C LEU A 20 28.82 -29.18 13.90
N PHE A 21 29.14 -28.05 13.38
CA PHE A 21 28.15 -26.96 13.27
C PHE A 21 27.11 -27.41 12.24
N ALA A 22 26.03 -28.01 12.71
CA ALA A 22 24.81 -28.14 11.94
C ALA A 22 24.27 -26.69 11.77
N ALA A 23 24.61 -26.04 10.66
CA ALA A 23 23.91 -24.86 10.22
C ALA A 23 22.45 -25.32 9.99
N THR A 24 21.59 -25.02 10.93
CA THR A 24 20.15 -25.02 10.70
C THR A 24 19.86 -23.91 9.68
N CYS A 25 20.07 -24.24 8.41
CA CYS A 25 19.50 -23.47 7.31
C CYS A 25 17.99 -23.60 7.52
N GLY A 26 17.38 -22.60 8.13
CA GLY A 26 15.92 -22.52 8.21
C GLY A 26 15.40 -22.67 6.80
N ALA A 27 14.71 -23.75 6.51
CA ALA A 27 14.11 -23.99 5.21
C ALA A 27 13.17 -22.80 4.95
N GLN A 28 13.61 -21.86 4.15
CA GLN A 28 12.77 -20.76 3.67
C GLN A 28 11.64 -21.45 2.90
N SER A 29 10.45 -21.46 3.49
CA SER A 29 9.32 -22.18 2.91
C SER A 29 9.02 -21.59 1.54
N ALA A 30 8.97 -22.44 0.52
CA ALA A 30 8.78 -22.02 -0.87
C ALA A 30 7.60 -21.05 -1.04
N ALA A 31 7.73 -20.11 -1.99
CA ALA A 31 6.64 -19.22 -2.35
C ALA A 31 5.44 -20.04 -2.87
N PRO A 32 4.19 -19.62 -2.57
CA PRO A 32 3.01 -20.24 -3.14
C PRO A 32 3.04 -20.19 -4.67
N PRO A 33 2.57 -21.25 -5.36
CA PRO A 33 2.51 -21.27 -6.82
C PRO A 33 1.58 -20.16 -7.36
N GLN A 34 1.97 -19.50 -8.45
CA GLN A 34 1.16 -18.44 -9.06
C GLN A 34 -0.29 -18.88 -9.36
N PRO A 35 -0.59 -20.11 -9.87
CA PRO A 35 -1.96 -20.54 -10.09
C PRO A 35 -2.82 -20.62 -8.82
N GLU A 36 -2.23 -20.72 -7.65
CA GLU A 36 -2.96 -20.67 -6.38
C GLU A 36 -3.33 -19.24 -6.01
N ILE A 37 -2.42 -18.31 -6.20
CA ILE A 37 -2.67 -16.86 -6.05
C ILE A 37 -3.76 -16.40 -7.02
N ASP A 38 -3.68 -16.80 -8.29
CA ASP A 38 -4.66 -16.44 -9.32
C ASP A 38 -6.05 -16.97 -8.99
N ARG A 39 -6.16 -18.19 -8.45
CA ARG A 39 -7.43 -18.75 -7.97
C ARG A 39 -7.99 -17.98 -6.78
N ALA A 40 -7.15 -17.55 -5.85
CA ALA A 40 -7.60 -16.75 -4.72
C ALA A 40 -8.12 -15.38 -5.17
N ILE A 41 -7.43 -14.72 -6.08
CA ILE A 41 -7.86 -13.48 -6.71
C ILE A 41 -9.21 -13.66 -7.42
N SER A 42 -9.35 -14.72 -8.24
CA SER A 42 -10.60 -15.02 -8.97
C SER A 42 -11.79 -15.24 -8.02
N LYS A 43 -11.58 -15.93 -6.89
CA LYS A 43 -12.61 -16.08 -5.85
C LYS A 43 -12.97 -14.74 -5.19
N GLY A 44 -11.97 -13.89 -4.92
CA GLY A 44 -12.19 -12.53 -4.41
C GLY A 44 -13.00 -11.67 -5.37
N ALA A 45 -12.69 -11.70 -6.66
CA ALA A 45 -13.47 -11.01 -7.70
C ALA A 45 -14.92 -11.50 -7.75
N ALA A 46 -15.12 -12.83 -7.70
CA ALA A 46 -16.46 -13.43 -7.65
C ALA A 46 -17.23 -12.98 -6.40
N PHE A 47 -16.59 -12.93 -5.23
CA PHE A 47 -17.22 -12.37 -4.02
C PHE A 47 -17.61 -10.90 -4.22
N LEU A 48 -16.72 -10.03 -4.71
CA LEU A 48 -17.03 -8.61 -4.97
C LEU A 48 -18.23 -8.45 -5.91
N ALA A 49 -18.36 -9.33 -6.92
CA ALA A 49 -19.50 -9.32 -7.83
C ALA A 49 -20.83 -9.59 -7.11
N THR A 50 -20.83 -10.44 -6.09
CA THR A 50 -22.05 -10.70 -5.28
C THR A 50 -22.49 -9.50 -4.46
N GLN A 51 -21.57 -8.55 -4.19
CA GLN A 51 -21.84 -7.35 -3.40
C GLN A 51 -22.29 -6.15 -4.23
N GLN A 52 -22.29 -6.27 -5.57
CA GLN A 52 -22.74 -5.19 -6.43
C GLN A 52 -24.25 -4.97 -6.35
N GLN A 53 -24.65 -3.77 -5.97
CA GLN A 53 -26.03 -3.34 -5.85
C GLN A 53 -26.63 -2.99 -7.21
N LYS A 54 -27.97 -2.88 -7.28
CA LYS A 54 -28.69 -2.53 -8.52
C LYS A 54 -28.28 -1.16 -9.09
N ASN A 55 -27.90 -0.21 -8.23
CA ASN A 55 -27.43 1.11 -8.62
C ASN A 55 -25.98 1.12 -9.13
N GLY A 56 -25.25 0.00 -9.02
CA GLY A 56 -23.87 -0.17 -9.45
C GLY A 56 -22.84 -0.04 -8.34
N SER A 57 -23.20 0.41 -7.13
CA SER A 57 -22.27 0.43 -6.00
C SER A 57 -21.85 -1.00 -5.60
N ILE A 58 -20.63 -1.13 -5.08
CA ILE A 58 -20.10 -2.39 -4.55
C ILE A 58 -19.80 -2.15 -3.08
N VAL A 59 -20.66 -2.68 -2.22
CA VAL A 59 -20.61 -2.39 -0.78
C VAL A 59 -21.37 -3.44 0.01
N ASP A 60 -20.84 -3.78 1.18
CA ASP A 60 -21.50 -4.63 2.17
C ASP A 60 -21.83 -3.88 3.47
N ARG A 61 -21.20 -2.72 3.69
CA ARG A 61 -21.41 -1.84 4.83
C ARG A 61 -21.45 -0.37 4.39
N GLY A 62 -20.95 0.59 5.16
CA GLY A 62 -20.92 2.01 4.80
C GLY A 62 -19.86 2.42 3.79
N HIS A 63 -19.72 3.73 3.53
CA HIS A 63 -18.68 4.30 2.66
C HIS A 63 -18.76 3.87 1.20
N GLU A 64 -19.95 3.82 0.63
CA GLU A 64 -20.26 3.27 -0.70
C GLU A 64 -19.30 3.75 -1.80
N ASN A 65 -18.96 5.04 -1.85
CA ASN A 65 -18.04 5.59 -2.86
C ASN A 65 -16.64 4.96 -2.73
N ALA A 66 -16.08 4.93 -1.51
CA ALA A 66 -14.74 4.39 -1.28
C ALA A 66 -14.69 2.88 -1.53
N MET A 67 -15.69 2.13 -1.07
CA MET A 67 -15.75 0.68 -1.27
C MET A 67 -15.87 0.32 -2.74
N THR A 68 -16.73 1.03 -3.49
CA THR A 68 -16.86 0.84 -4.95
C THR A 68 -15.55 1.17 -5.66
N ALA A 69 -14.87 2.25 -5.28
CA ALA A 69 -13.59 2.64 -5.85
C ALA A 69 -12.49 1.59 -5.58
N LEU A 70 -12.38 1.09 -4.34
CA LEU A 70 -11.45 0.02 -4.00
C LEU A 70 -11.70 -1.26 -4.80
N ALA A 71 -12.97 -1.65 -4.96
CA ALA A 71 -13.33 -2.82 -5.76
C ALA A 71 -12.95 -2.65 -7.25
N ILE A 72 -13.16 -1.46 -7.82
CA ILE A 72 -12.72 -1.15 -9.20
C ILE A 72 -11.19 -1.24 -9.30
N MET A 73 -10.45 -0.63 -8.37
CA MET A 73 -8.98 -0.72 -8.38
C MET A 73 -8.48 -2.15 -8.21
N ALA A 74 -9.13 -2.96 -7.36
CA ALA A 74 -8.76 -4.36 -7.19
C ALA A 74 -8.93 -5.18 -8.48
N LEU A 75 -9.99 -4.93 -9.26
CA LEU A 75 -10.18 -5.56 -10.56
C LEU A 75 -9.19 -5.02 -11.60
N ALA A 76 -8.95 -3.72 -11.62
CA ALA A 76 -7.97 -3.12 -12.52
C ALA A 76 -6.54 -3.63 -12.26
N SER A 77 -6.20 -3.87 -10.99
CA SER A 77 -4.86 -4.37 -10.60
C SER A 77 -4.55 -5.78 -11.13
N VAL A 78 -5.56 -6.51 -11.57
CA VAL A 78 -5.42 -7.84 -12.20
C VAL A 78 -5.75 -7.84 -13.69
N GLY A 79 -5.84 -6.66 -14.29
CA GLY A 79 -5.91 -6.45 -15.73
C GLY A 79 -7.31 -6.31 -16.31
N HIS A 80 -8.38 -6.28 -15.51
CA HIS A 80 -9.71 -5.99 -16.01
C HIS A 80 -9.89 -4.49 -16.30
N GLN A 81 -10.69 -4.19 -17.32
CA GLN A 81 -11.03 -2.83 -17.72
C GLN A 81 -12.56 -2.66 -17.81
N PRO A 82 -13.09 -1.43 -17.63
CA PRO A 82 -14.54 -1.17 -17.74
C PRO A 82 -15.13 -1.52 -19.12
N THR A 83 -14.30 -1.61 -20.14
CA THR A 83 -14.66 -1.91 -21.53
C THR A 83 -14.60 -3.40 -21.90
N ASP A 84 -14.09 -4.24 -20.99
CA ASP A 84 -13.97 -5.68 -21.26
C ASP A 84 -15.35 -6.33 -21.43
N PRO A 85 -15.51 -7.24 -22.42
CA PRO A 85 -16.74 -8.00 -22.59
C PRO A 85 -16.83 -9.16 -21.57
N SER A 86 -16.51 -8.90 -20.30
CA SER A 86 -16.51 -9.85 -19.19
C SER A 86 -17.46 -9.41 -18.08
N PRO A 87 -17.86 -10.32 -17.17
CA PRO A 87 -18.62 -9.94 -15.98
C PRO A 87 -17.92 -8.88 -15.13
N GLU A 88 -16.59 -8.97 -14.99
CA GLU A 88 -15.74 -8.04 -14.25
C GLU A 88 -15.73 -6.66 -14.91
N GLY A 89 -15.57 -6.58 -16.23
CA GLY A 89 -15.67 -5.32 -16.98
C GLY A 89 -17.03 -4.67 -16.84
N ALA A 90 -18.10 -5.45 -16.96
CA ALA A 90 -19.46 -4.96 -16.75
C ALA A 90 -19.67 -4.44 -15.30
N MET A 91 -19.08 -5.10 -14.30
CA MET A 91 -19.10 -4.68 -12.90
C MET A 91 -18.37 -3.35 -12.72
N MET A 92 -17.17 -3.21 -13.28
CA MET A 92 -16.37 -1.97 -13.24
C MET A 92 -17.11 -0.82 -13.92
N SER A 93 -17.67 -1.04 -15.11
CA SER A 93 -18.46 -0.03 -15.85
C SER A 93 -19.65 0.49 -15.04
N LYS A 94 -20.39 -0.40 -14.38
CA LYS A 94 -21.53 -0.01 -13.52
C LYS A 94 -21.05 0.76 -12.27
N GLY A 95 -19.97 0.30 -11.63
CA GLY A 95 -19.37 0.97 -10.47
C GLY A 95 -18.85 2.37 -10.82
N LEU A 96 -18.20 2.52 -11.97
CA LEU A 96 -17.72 3.81 -12.47
C LEU A 96 -18.87 4.77 -12.75
N LYS A 97 -19.94 4.32 -13.41
CA LYS A 97 -21.16 5.12 -13.64
C LYS A 97 -21.84 5.51 -12.33
N TYR A 98 -21.80 4.67 -11.31
CA TYR A 98 -22.28 5.00 -9.97
C TYR A 98 -21.47 6.16 -9.35
N ILE A 99 -20.13 6.05 -9.34
CA ILE A 99 -19.23 7.10 -8.79
C ILE A 99 -19.42 8.44 -9.53
N LEU A 100 -19.67 8.41 -10.82
CA LEU A 100 -19.90 9.60 -11.65
C LEU A 100 -21.35 10.08 -11.65
N GLY A 101 -22.21 9.48 -10.83
CA GLY A 101 -23.59 9.90 -10.66
C GLY A 101 -23.72 11.28 -10.00
N PRO A 102 -24.88 11.97 -10.23
CA PRO A 102 -25.04 13.38 -9.89
C PRO A 102 -24.88 13.72 -8.40
N ASP A 103 -25.15 12.75 -7.51
CA ASP A 103 -25.14 12.96 -6.06
C ASP A 103 -23.93 12.35 -5.36
N ARG A 104 -22.91 11.92 -6.11
CA ARG A 104 -21.74 11.23 -5.57
C ARG A 104 -20.58 12.18 -5.26
N GLN A 105 -20.39 13.19 -6.09
CA GLN A 105 -19.42 14.26 -5.91
C GLN A 105 -20.16 15.58 -5.67
N ASP A 106 -19.87 16.29 -4.60
CA ASP A 106 -20.49 17.57 -4.35
C ASP A 106 -19.92 18.66 -5.28
N LYS A 107 -20.51 19.86 -5.23
CA LYS A 107 -20.09 21.01 -6.05
C LYS A 107 -18.66 21.50 -5.77
N THR A 108 -18.07 21.14 -4.63
CA THR A 108 -16.68 21.47 -4.28
C THR A 108 -15.68 20.47 -4.83
N GLY A 109 -16.14 19.33 -5.33
CA GLY A 109 -15.33 18.20 -5.78
C GLY A 109 -15.21 17.06 -4.79
N TYR A 110 -15.92 17.11 -3.64
CA TYR A 110 -15.73 16.18 -2.53
C TYR A 110 -16.56 14.90 -2.66
N PHE A 111 -15.95 13.74 -2.41
CA PHE A 111 -16.57 12.41 -2.47
C PHE A 111 -16.95 11.83 -1.10
N GLY A 112 -16.64 12.51 -0.03
CA GLY A 112 -16.95 12.05 1.32
C GLY A 112 -15.74 12.03 2.26
N ALA A 113 -16.04 11.86 3.54
CA ALA A 113 -15.09 11.97 4.64
C ALA A 113 -14.11 10.79 4.72
N SER A 114 -13.15 10.92 5.62
CA SER A 114 -12.09 9.95 5.87
C SER A 114 -11.19 9.75 4.63
N ASP A 115 -10.59 8.60 4.47
CA ASP A 115 -9.73 8.27 3.33
C ASP A 115 -10.50 8.23 2.00
N GLY A 116 -11.85 8.20 2.06
CA GLY A 116 -12.72 7.97 0.92
C GLY A 116 -12.50 8.93 -0.23
N HIS A 117 -12.25 10.23 0.04
CA HIS A 117 -11.97 11.20 -1.02
C HIS A 117 -10.67 10.86 -1.78
N GLY A 118 -9.59 10.54 -1.07
CA GLY A 118 -8.31 10.16 -1.68
C GLY A 118 -8.42 8.86 -2.47
N ILE A 119 -9.12 7.86 -1.93
CA ILE A 119 -9.35 6.56 -2.59
C ILE A 119 -10.12 6.73 -3.89
N VAL A 120 -11.23 7.47 -3.89
CA VAL A 120 -12.02 7.72 -5.10
C VAL A 120 -11.24 8.55 -6.11
N SER A 121 -10.49 9.56 -5.65
CA SER A 121 -9.65 10.38 -6.52
C SER A 121 -8.56 9.56 -7.20
N LEU A 122 -7.88 8.67 -6.47
CA LEU A 122 -6.89 7.74 -7.03
C LEU A 122 -7.55 6.80 -8.05
N MET A 123 -8.70 6.21 -7.71
CA MET A 123 -9.40 5.33 -8.66
C MET A 123 -9.77 6.06 -9.95
N LEU A 124 -10.23 7.32 -9.87
CA LEU A 124 -10.57 8.10 -11.06
C LEU A 124 -9.35 8.41 -11.92
N THR A 125 -8.18 8.70 -11.31
CA THR A 125 -6.93 8.90 -12.06
C THR A 125 -6.53 7.60 -12.78
N GLU A 126 -6.59 6.45 -12.11
CA GLU A 126 -6.26 5.15 -12.70
C GLU A 126 -7.24 4.74 -13.83
N MET A 127 -8.43 5.35 -13.90
CA MET A 127 -9.45 5.08 -14.92
C MET A 127 -9.49 6.12 -16.05
N LEU A 128 -8.58 7.10 -16.08
CA LEU A 128 -8.51 8.09 -17.15
C LEU A 128 -8.32 7.41 -18.51
N GLY A 129 -9.16 7.77 -19.49
CA GLY A 129 -9.12 7.18 -20.82
C GLY A 129 -9.75 5.79 -20.95
N MET A 130 -10.21 5.17 -19.86
CA MET A 130 -10.76 3.81 -19.85
C MET A 130 -12.30 3.75 -19.91
N GLY A 131 -12.99 4.87 -20.13
CA GLY A 131 -14.46 4.94 -20.10
C GLY A 131 -15.18 4.25 -21.28
N GLY A 132 -14.47 3.96 -22.37
CA GLY A 132 -15.00 3.29 -23.54
C GLY A 132 -15.68 4.22 -24.58
N ASP A 133 -16.21 5.35 -24.16
CA ASP A 133 -16.72 6.40 -25.04
C ASP A 133 -16.24 7.79 -24.60
N GLU A 134 -16.35 8.76 -25.51
CA GLU A 134 -15.83 10.12 -25.29
C GLU A 134 -16.58 10.86 -24.16
N ASP A 135 -17.89 10.66 -24.02
CA ASP A 135 -18.71 11.30 -22.99
C ASP A 135 -18.33 10.82 -21.58
N LEU A 136 -18.18 9.51 -21.42
CA LEU A 136 -17.76 8.93 -20.15
C LEU A 136 -16.30 9.33 -19.79
N ASN A 137 -15.39 9.31 -20.77
CA ASN A 137 -14.01 9.76 -20.56
C ASN A 137 -13.94 11.22 -20.12
N ARG A 138 -14.75 12.12 -20.72
CA ARG A 138 -14.85 13.52 -20.30
C ARG A 138 -15.39 13.63 -18.88
N LYS A 139 -16.42 12.87 -18.51
CA LYS A 139 -16.96 12.85 -17.14
C LYS A 139 -15.94 12.37 -16.11
N ILE A 140 -15.16 11.33 -16.43
CA ILE A 140 -14.05 10.86 -15.57
C ILE A 140 -13.05 12.00 -15.38
N HIS A 141 -12.58 12.60 -16.47
CA HIS A 141 -11.61 13.68 -16.44
C HIS A 141 -12.10 14.87 -15.60
N ASP A 142 -13.31 15.38 -15.87
CA ASP A 142 -13.85 16.57 -15.18
C ASP A 142 -14.07 16.30 -13.68
N SER A 143 -14.56 15.12 -13.34
CA SER A 143 -14.77 14.71 -11.95
C SER A 143 -13.44 14.54 -11.23
N CYS A 144 -12.45 13.94 -11.90
CA CYS A 144 -11.10 13.78 -11.38
C CYS A 144 -10.42 15.14 -11.13
N GLN A 145 -10.41 16.04 -12.11
CA GLN A 145 -9.79 17.38 -11.94
C GLN A 145 -10.41 18.15 -10.77
N LYS A 146 -11.74 18.13 -10.62
CA LYS A 146 -12.41 18.76 -9.46
C LYS A 146 -11.97 18.17 -8.13
N ALA A 147 -11.80 16.84 -8.06
CA ALA A 147 -11.33 16.17 -6.86
C ALA A 147 -9.88 16.54 -6.53
N ILE A 148 -9.01 16.56 -7.53
CA ILE A 148 -7.60 16.97 -7.41
C ILE A 148 -7.49 18.43 -6.96
N ASP A 149 -8.29 19.34 -7.54
CA ASP A 149 -8.33 20.73 -7.13
C ASP A 149 -8.72 20.89 -5.65
N LEU A 150 -9.64 20.05 -5.16
CA LEU A 150 -10.01 20.07 -3.74
C LEU A 150 -8.84 19.58 -2.87
N ILE A 151 -8.15 18.53 -3.26
CA ILE A 151 -6.95 18.03 -2.56
C ILE A 151 -5.90 19.16 -2.44
N VAL A 152 -5.62 19.86 -3.54
CA VAL A 152 -4.68 20.99 -3.57
C VAL A 152 -5.12 22.12 -2.64
N ARG A 153 -6.42 22.48 -2.67
CA ARG A 153 -6.95 23.55 -1.78
C ARG A 153 -6.91 23.15 -0.30
N SER A 154 -7.24 21.90 0.04
CA SER A 154 -7.26 21.41 1.44
C SER A 154 -5.88 21.38 2.07
N GLN A 155 -4.82 21.15 1.29
CA GLN A 155 -3.45 21.23 1.81
C GLN A 155 -3.11 22.63 2.33
N ARG A 156 -3.65 23.68 1.66
CA ARG A 156 -3.37 25.10 1.95
C ARG A 156 -4.13 25.65 3.15
N VAL A 157 -5.03 24.90 3.75
CA VAL A 157 -5.68 25.26 5.01
C VAL A 157 -4.60 25.55 6.06
N ARG A 158 -4.82 26.60 6.87
CA ARG A 158 -3.85 26.98 7.91
C ARG A 158 -3.69 25.85 8.93
N LYS A 159 -2.47 25.36 9.06
CA LYS A 159 -2.09 24.25 9.96
C LYS A 159 -0.87 24.63 10.82
N PRO A 160 -0.69 24.01 11.99
CA PRO A 160 0.55 24.16 12.75
C PRO A 160 1.74 23.62 11.94
N PRO A 161 2.98 24.06 12.24
CA PRO A 161 4.16 23.72 11.43
C PRO A 161 4.36 22.23 11.18
N HIS A 162 4.11 21.38 12.18
CA HIS A 162 4.27 19.93 12.06
C HIS A 162 3.25 19.28 11.11
N ALA A 163 2.05 19.87 10.97
CA ALA A 163 0.96 19.32 10.14
C ALA A 163 0.91 19.91 8.71
N LYS A 164 1.76 20.91 8.40
CA LYS A 164 1.79 21.52 7.05
C LYS A 164 2.19 20.48 6.01
N GLY A 165 1.54 20.52 4.85
CA GLY A 165 1.81 19.65 3.70
C GLY A 165 1.02 18.34 3.70
N GLY A 166 0.44 17.94 4.84
CA GLY A 166 -0.43 16.77 4.95
C GLY A 166 -1.92 17.12 4.88
N TRP A 167 -2.75 16.09 5.04
CA TRP A 167 -4.22 16.14 5.02
C TRP A 167 -4.83 15.38 6.19
N ARG A 168 -6.11 15.62 6.45
CA ARG A 168 -6.93 14.93 7.44
C ARG A 168 -8.29 14.57 6.84
N TYR A 169 -9.19 14.06 7.68
CA TYR A 169 -10.48 13.47 7.29
C TYR A 169 -11.46 14.40 6.59
N THR A 170 -11.32 15.73 6.73
CA THR A 170 -12.16 16.73 6.06
C THR A 170 -11.31 17.77 5.34
N PRO A 171 -11.82 18.38 4.25
CA PRO A 171 -11.07 19.35 3.46
C PRO A 171 -10.62 20.61 4.21
N ASP A 172 -11.31 20.96 5.27
CA ASP A 172 -11.07 22.16 6.10
C ASP A 172 -10.27 21.86 7.39
N ALA A 173 -9.83 20.63 7.57
CA ALA A 173 -9.10 20.22 8.77
C ALA A 173 -7.82 21.03 8.99
N ALA A 174 -7.62 21.46 10.25
CA ALA A 174 -6.46 22.24 10.67
C ALA A 174 -5.27 21.39 11.16
N ASP A 175 -5.34 20.09 11.01
CA ASP A 175 -4.28 19.11 11.34
C ASP A 175 -4.03 18.15 10.16
N SER A 176 -3.19 17.13 10.38
CA SER A 176 -2.86 16.14 9.35
C SER A 176 -2.45 14.82 9.99
N ASP A 177 -2.77 13.73 9.32
CA ASP A 177 -2.23 12.39 9.63
C ASP A 177 -1.68 11.70 8.39
N LEU A 178 -0.85 10.70 8.60
CA LEU A 178 -0.15 10.03 7.52
C LEU A 178 -1.09 9.15 6.69
N SER A 179 -2.10 8.52 7.30
CA SER A 179 -2.98 7.59 6.59
C SER A 179 -3.78 8.29 5.49
N VAL A 180 -4.42 9.42 5.83
CA VAL A 180 -5.14 10.24 4.84
C VAL A 180 -4.17 10.87 3.85
N SER A 181 -3.04 11.38 4.34
CA SER A 181 -2.05 12.07 3.49
C SER A 181 -1.50 11.19 2.38
N VAL A 182 -1.27 9.89 2.63
CA VAL A 182 -0.76 8.96 1.62
C VAL A 182 -1.76 8.77 0.47
N TRP A 183 -3.06 8.60 0.75
CA TRP A 183 -4.08 8.47 -0.30
C TRP A 183 -4.17 9.73 -1.17
N GLN A 184 -4.18 10.91 -0.54
CA GLN A 184 -4.23 12.18 -1.26
C GLN A 184 -2.97 12.37 -2.14
N LEU A 185 -1.79 12.05 -1.60
CA LEU A 185 -0.54 12.16 -2.33
C LEU A 185 -0.46 11.17 -3.50
N MET A 186 -0.91 9.94 -3.33
CA MET A 186 -0.99 8.96 -4.40
C MET A 186 -1.91 9.44 -5.53
N ALA A 187 -3.09 9.99 -5.19
CA ALA A 187 -4.00 10.58 -6.17
C ALA A 187 -3.35 11.75 -6.93
N LEU A 188 -2.64 12.65 -6.24
CA LEU A 188 -1.90 13.75 -6.87
C LEU A 188 -0.79 13.25 -7.80
N ARG A 189 -0.07 12.22 -7.41
CA ARG A 189 1.01 11.64 -8.23
C ARG A 189 0.47 10.96 -9.47
N SER A 190 -0.58 10.13 -9.34
CA SER A 190 -1.26 9.52 -10.47
C SER A 190 -1.82 10.59 -11.41
N ALA A 191 -2.56 11.58 -10.90
CA ALA A 191 -3.10 12.69 -11.67
C ALA A 191 -2.03 13.42 -12.48
N LYS A 192 -0.88 13.71 -11.86
CA LYS A 192 0.24 14.38 -12.55
C LYS A 192 0.86 13.53 -13.66
N ASN A 193 0.97 12.22 -13.44
CA ASN A 193 1.48 11.29 -14.45
C ASN A 193 0.56 11.24 -15.68
N ASP A 194 -0.75 11.36 -15.45
CA ASP A 194 -1.78 11.34 -16.50
C ASP A 194 -2.09 12.71 -17.11
N GLY A 195 -1.29 13.72 -16.77
CA GLY A 195 -1.34 15.05 -17.39
C GLY A 195 -2.38 16.01 -16.81
N LEU A 196 -2.99 15.71 -15.65
CA LEU A 196 -3.86 16.67 -14.97
C LEU A 196 -3.02 17.78 -14.31
N GLU A 197 -3.67 18.92 -14.05
CA GLU A 197 -3.03 20.07 -13.43
C GLU A 197 -2.78 19.83 -11.93
N VAL A 198 -1.52 19.54 -11.57
CA VAL A 198 -1.07 19.40 -10.19
C VAL A 198 0.15 20.28 -9.95
N PRO A 199 0.07 21.30 -9.08
CA PRO A 199 1.22 22.13 -8.74
C PRO A 199 2.33 21.29 -8.10
N SER A 200 3.57 21.40 -8.60
CA SER A 200 4.71 20.67 -8.04
C SER A 200 4.92 20.96 -6.56
N SER A 201 4.71 22.20 -6.14
CA SER A 201 4.82 22.61 -4.73
C SER A 201 3.90 21.81 -3.80
N THR A 202 2.72 21.36 -4.25
CA THR A 202 1.80 20.55 -3.45
C THR A 202 2.43 19.17 -3.14
N ILE A 203 3.11 18.58 -4.11
CA ILE A 203 3.83 17.32 -3.92
C ILE A 203 5.07 17.53 -3.03
N ASP A 204 5.83 18.60 -3.25
CA ASP A 204 7.02 18.92 -2.46
C ASP A 204 6.68 19.18 -0.98
N ASP A 205 5.58 19.89 -0.71
CA ASP A 205 5.07 20.10 0.64
C ASP A 205 4.64 18.78 1.30
N ALA A 206 4.01 17.86 0.54
CA ALA A 206 3.63 16.55 1.03
C ALA A 206 4.86 15.67 1.36
N VAL A 207 5.89 15.68 0.51
CA VAL A 207 7.16 15.00 0.81
C VAL A 207 7.79 15.56 2.09
N THR A 208 7.74 16.89 2.27
CA THR A 208 8.21 17.52 3.51
C THR A 208 7.41 17.06 4.73
N TYR A 209 6.10 16.83 4.59
CA TYR A 209 5.27 16.24 5.65
C TYR A 209 5.67 14.79 5.93
N LEU A 210 5.92 13.96 4.90
CA LEU A 210 6.42 12.59 5.06
C LEU A 210 7.74 12.55 5.85
N VAL A 211 8.69 13.43 5.53
CA VAL A 211 9.97 13.53 6.26
C VAL A 211 9.72 13.79 7.74
N ARG A 212 8.78 14.68 8.10
CA ARG A 212 8.42 14.96 9.51
C ARG A 212 7.66 13.82 10.20
N SER A 213 7.04 12.92 9.42
CA SER A 213 6.36 11.74 9.94
C SER A 213 7.32 10.55 10.15
N PHE A 214 8.56 10.66 9.68
CA PHE A 214 9.61 9.67 9.96
C PHE A 214 10.08 9.82 11.41
N THR A 215 10.15 8.72 12.16
CA THR A 215 10.33 8.73 13.62
C THR A 215 11.79 8.91 14.08
N SER A 216 12.68 9.24 13.17
CA SER A 216 14.06 9.62 13.47
C SER A 216 14.33 11.03 12.97
N PRO A 217 14.79 11.95 13.82
CA PRO A 217 15.19 13.27 13.37
C PRO A 217 16.20 13.19 12.23
N VAL A 218 16.01 14.03 11.20
CA VAL A 218 16.93 14.14 10.07
C VAL A 218 17.75 15.43 10.20
N ASP A 219 18.99 15.38 9.76
CA ASP A 219 19.88 16.54 9.69
C ASP A 219 19.57 17.41 8.45
N ALA A 220 20.32 18.49 8.26
CA ALA A 220 20.18 19.42 7.14
C ALA A 220 20.43 18.76 5.76
N THR A 221 21.08 17.59 5.71
CA THR A 221 21.34 16.83 4.50
C THR A 221 20.29 15.73 4.25
N GLY A 222 19.30 15.59 5.14
CA GLY A 222 18.23 14.58 5.06
C GLY A 222 18.64 13.20 5.61
N VAL A 223 19.75 13.11 6.34
CA VAL A 223 20.23 11.86 6.95
C VAL A 223 19.60 11.68 8.33
N PRO A 224 18.91 10.55 8.59
CA PRO A 224 18.31 10.29 9.89
C PRO A 224 19.36 9.92 10.94
N SER A 225 19.15 10.35 12.18
CA SER A 225 20.02 10.03 13.31
C SER A 225 19.98 8.53 13.68
N LYS A 226 18.88 7.84 13.41
CA LYS A 226 18.74 6.37 13.47
C LYS A 226 18.62 5.83 12.05
N GLN A 227 19.54 5.00 11.62
CA GLN A 227 19.54 4.39 10.29
C GLN A 227 18.35 3.46 10.07
N VAL A 228 17.89 2.76 11.12
CA VAL A 228 16.70 1.89 11.06
C VAL A 228 15.60 2.57 11.85
N SER A 229 14.56 3.00 11.17
CA SER A 229 13.38 3.64 11.76
C SER A 229 12.21 3.54 10.79
N GLY A 230 11.01 3.93 11.25
CA GLY A 230 9.79 3.86 10.47
C GLY A 230 9.02 5.18 10.51
N PHE A 231 7.76 5.13 10.09
CA PHE A 231 6.86 6.26 10.06
C PHE A 231 5.79 6.14 11.14
N SER A 232 5.38 7.27 11.68
CA SER A 232 4.30 7.42 12.67
C SER A 232 3.02 7.98 12.03
N TYR A 233 1.91 7.80 12.73
CA TYR A 233 0.61 8.31 12.30
C TYR A 233 0.55 9.84 12.23
N GLU A 234 1.14 10.51 13.18
CA GLU A 234 1.25 11.98 13.21
C GLU A 234 2.72 12.40 13.15
N ALA A 235 2.98 13.52 12.48
CA ALA A 235 4.33 14.07 12.39
C ALA A 235 4.90 14.45 13.76
N ASN A 236 6.22 14.35 13.89
CA ASN A 236 6.97 14.58 15.14
C ASN A 236 6.60 13.61 16.29
N ASN A 237 6.05 12.46 15.97
CA ASN A 237 5.84 11.37 16.91
C ASN A 237 6.96 10.34 16.70
N ASP A 238 7.47 9.74 17.77
CA ASP A 238 8.60 8.80 17.76
C ASP A 238 8.17 7.32 17.82
N ASN A 239 6.88 7.05 17.64
CA ASN A 239 6.30 5.70 17.70
C ASN A 239 5.92 5.18 16.29
N PRO A 240 6.85 4.47 15.58
CA PRO A 240 6.55 3.89 14.29
C PRO A 240 5.61 2.69 14.43
N THR A 241 4.73 2.52 13.44
CA THR A 241 3.88 1.33 13.34
C THR A 241 4.13 0.62 12.01
N PHE A 242 3.82 -0.68 11.94
CA PHE A 242 3.92 -1.46 10.71
C PHE A 242 3.17 -0.77 9.56
N THR A 243 1.89 -0.47 9.77
CA THR A 243 1.01 0.13 8.76
C THR A 243 1.52 1.48 8.27
N MET A 244 1.90 2.38 9.18
CA MET A 244 2.38 3.71 8.79
C MET A 244 3.76 3.65 8.15
N THR A 245 4.63 2.75 8.58
CA THR A 245 5.95 2.57 7.96
C THR A 245 5.82 2.04 6.53
N ALA A 246 4.93 1.09 6.29
CA ALA A 246 4.63 0.59 4.95
C ALA A 246 4.03 1.69 4.05
N ALA A 247 3.07 2.47 4.58
CA ALA A 247 2.44 3.56 3.86
C ALA A 247 3.43 4.69 3.52
N GLY A 248 4.26 5.11 4.48
CA GLY A 248 5.29 6.12 4.27
C GLY A 248 6.38 5.67 3.29
N LEU A 249 6.80 4.39 3.35
CA LEU A 249 7.73 3.79 2.40
C LEU A 249 7.19 3.92 0.96
N LEU A 250 5.97 3.47 0.70
CA LEU A 250 5.36 3.58 -0.62
C LEU A 250 5.21 5.04 -1.06
N ALA A 251 4.72 5.90 -0.18
CA ALA A 251 4.52 7.32 -0.48
C ALA A 251 5.82 8.03 -0.90
N MET A 252 6.92 7.78 -0.22
CA MET A 252 8.24 8.29 -0.59
C MET A 252 8.64 7.79 -2.00
N GLN A 253 8.46 6.50 -2.27
CA GLN A 253 8.83 5.89 -3.55
C GLN A 253 8.00 6.43 -4.72
N VAL A 254 6.68 6.54 -4.60
CA VAL A 254 5.84 7.11 -5.67
C VAL A 254 6.14 8.60 -5.93
N CYS A 255 6.78 9.28 -4.97
CA CYS A 255 7.34 10.62 -5.15
C CYS A 255 8.77 10.64 -5.70
N GLY A 256 9.32 9.50 -6.13
CA GLY A 256 10.63 9.39 -6.73
C GLY A 256 11.80 9.36 -5.73
N GLN A 257 11.53 9.22 -4.43
CA GLN A 257 12.55 9.21 -3.37
C GLN A 257 13.09 7.79 -3.10
N TYR A 258 13.35 7.01 -4.15
CA TYR A 258 13.67 5.58 -4.06
C TYR A 258 14.95 5.27 -3.27
N ASP A 259 15.95 6.14 -3.36
CA ASP A 259 17.30 5.94 -2.79
C ASP A 259 17.55 6.81 -1.55
N SER A 260 16.48 7.39 -0.98
CA SER A 260 16.63 8.19 0.23
C SER A 260 16.92 7.30 1.45
N SER A 261 17.71 7.82 2.38
CA SER A 261 18.02 7.15 3.65
C SER A 261 16.78 6.80 4.49
N LEU A 262 15.68 7.54 4.32
CA LEU A 262 14.40 7.26 4.95
C LEU A 262 13.77 5.98 4.39
N VAL A 263 13.84 5.81 3.06
CA VAL A 263 13.33 4.60 2.37
C VAL A 263 14.16 3.37 2.76
N GLU A 264 15.48 3.50 2.85
CA GLU A 264 16.36 2.43 3.32
C GLU A 264 16.09 2.06 4.79
N GLY A 265 15.95 3.07 5.64
CA GLY A 265 15.64 2.90 7.07
C GLY A 265 14.29 2.24 7.29
N ALA A 266 13.25 2.67 6.56
CA ALA A 266 11.91 2.09 6.62
C ALA A 266 11.91 0.64 6.10
N THR A 267 12.61 0.35 4.99
CA THR A 267 12.77 -1.00 4.46
C THR A 267 13.41 -1.93 5.50
N SER A 268 14.51 -1.48 6.12
CA SER A 268 15.21 -2.24 7.14
C SER A 268 14.35 -2.46 8.39
N TRP A 269 13.54 -1.47 8.76
CA TRP A 269 12.61 -1.57 9.87
C TRP A 269 11.50 -2.60 9.58
N LEU A 270 10.91 -2.56 8.38
CA LEU A 270 9.87 -3.51 7.95
C LEU A 270 10.39 -4.95 7.88
N ASN A 271 11.63 -5.17 7.43
CA ASN A 271 12.26 -6.49 7.45
C ASN A 271 12.40 -7.06 8.88
N GLN A 272 12.50 -6.20 9.90
CA GLN A 272 12.54 -6.61 11.32
C GLN A 272 11.14 -6.74 11.94
N HIS A 273 10.12 -6.21 11.28
CA HIS A 273 8.73 -6.17 11.74
C HIS A 273 7.79 -6.66 10.61
N PRO A 274 7.85 -7.95 10.25
CA PRO A 274 7.01 -8.50 9.19
C PRO A 274 5.52 -8.44 9.57
N PRO A 275 4.60 -8.50 8.58
CA PRO A 275 3.16 -8.41 8.83
C PRO A 275 2.66 -9.53 9.74
N LYS A 276 1.80 -9.19 10.69
CA LYS A 276 1.13 -10.12 11.60
C LYS A 276 -0.38 -9.97 11.45
N TRP A 277 -1.09 -11.10 11.36
CA TRP A 277 -2.54 -11.07 11.13
C TRP A 277 -3.32 -10.36 12.24
N GLU A 278 -2.80 -10.36 13.44
CA GLU A 278 -3.39 -9.76 14.64
C GLU A 278 -3.20 -8.24 14.73
N GLU A 279 -2.51 -7.63 13.77
CA GLU A 279 -2.36 -6.17 13.69
C GLU A 279 -3.71 -5.48 13.51
N ARG A 280 -3.88 -4.31 14.13
CA ARG A 280 -5.14 -3.56 14.15
C ARG A 280 -5.68 -3.21 12.76
N PHE A 281 -4.77 -2.85 11.84
CA PHE A 281 -5.05 -2.48 10.44
C PHE A 281 -4.22 -3.34 9.49
N VAL A 282 -4.37 -4.67 9.62
CA VAL A 282 -3.49 -5.64 8.96
C VAL A 282 -3.58 -5.58 7.44
N LEU A 283 -4.78 -5.56 6.86
CA LEU A 283 -4.98 -5.56 5.41
C LEU A 283 -4.57 -4.22 4.78
N TYR A 284 -4.84 -3.12 5.48
CA TYR A 284 -4.34 -1.80 5.11
C TYR A 284 -2.80 -1.76 5.08
N GLY A 285 -2.19 -2.28 6.14
CA GLY A 285 -0.73 -2.37 6.24
C GLY A 285 -0.11 -3.29 5.18
N ILE A 286 -0.70 -4.47 4.96
CA ILE A 286 -0.23 -5.45 3.96
C ILE A 286 -0.29 -4.88 2.54
N TYR A 287 -1.33 -4.11 2.21
CA TYR A 287 -1.42 -3.45 0.91
C TYR A 287 -0.23 -2.53 0.65
N TYR A 288 0.08 -1.62 1.57
CA TYR A 288 1.23 -0.74 1.43
C TYR A 288 2.57 -1.48 1.49
N TYR A 289 2.66 -2.50 2.36
CA TYR A 289 3.84 -3.34 2.48
C TYR A 289 4.14 -4.07 1.18
N ALA A 290 3.14 -4.71 0.58
CA ALA A 290 3.29 -5.41 -0.69
C ALA A 290 3.79 -4.48 -1.78
N GLN A 291 3.16 -3.32 -1.96
CA GLN A 291 3.52 -2.34 -2.99
C GLN A 291 4.89 -1.70 -2.72
N GLY A 292 5.14 -1.25 -1.50
CA GLY A 292 6.39 -0.57 -1.13
C GLY A 292 7.60 -1.48 -1.18
N MET A 293 7.49 -2.71 -0.66
CA MET A 293 8.59 -3.67 -0.69
C MET A 293 8.86 -4.19 -2.11
N HIS A 294 7.81 -4.34 -2.94
CA HIS A 294 7.99 -4.71 -4.34
C HIS A 294 8.83 -3.66 -5.10
N GLN A 295 8.63 -2.38 -4.83
CA GLN A 295 9.43 -1.29 -5.40
C GLN A 295 10.93 -1.34 -5.01
N ARG A 296 11.29 -2.06 -3.94
CA ARG A 296 12.70 -2.28 -3.54
C ARG A 296 13.45 -3.25 -4.46
N ARG A 297 12.72 -4.10 -5.21
CA ARG A 297 13.26 -5.12 -6.12
C ARG A 297 14.11 -6.18 -5.41
N GLY A 298 14.58 -7.16 -6.18
CA GLY A 298 15.48 -8.21 -5.70
C GLY A 298 14.89 -9.06 -4.58
N GLU A 299 15.74 -9.58 -3.72
CA GLU A 299 15.38 -10.51 -2.64
C GLU A 299 14.36 -9.93 -1.66
N VAL A 300 14.46 -8.63 -1.36
CA VAL A 300 13.52 -7.92 -0.47
C VAL A 300 12.08 -8.02 -1.01
N ALA A 301 11.90 -7.77 -2.32
CA ALA A 301 10.60 -7.84 -2.98
C ALA A 301 10.05 -9.28 -3.02
N GLU A 302 10.91 -10.26 -3.31
CA GLU A 302 10.50 -11.67 -3.38
C GLU A 302 10.11 -12.23 -2.01
N ASN A 303 10.85 -11.88 -0.96
CA ASN A 303 10.54 -12.29 0.41
C ASN A 303 9.21 -11.69 0.86
N ALA A 304 9.02 -10.38 0.69
CA ALA A 304 7.77 -9.71 1.03
C ALA A 304 6.56 -10.28 0.24
N SER A 305 6.71 -10.51 -1.06
CA SER A 305 5.68 -11.13 -1.89
C SER A 305 5.31 -12.54 -1.40
N THR A 306 6.30 -13.33 -0.99
CA THR A 306 6.09 -14.68 -0.46
C THR A 306 5.36 -14.65 0.88
N GLU A 307 5.74 -13.75 1.79
CA GLU A 307 5.09 -13.57 3.09
C GLU A 307 3.62 -13.15 2.94
N VAL A 308 3.37 -12.14 2.10
CA VAL A 308 2.03 -11.64 1.82
C VAL A 308 1.15 -12.74 1.21
N ALA A 309 1.66 -13.45 0.20
CA ALA A 309 0.89 -14.51 -0.46
C ALA A 309 0.52 -15.62 0.52
N LYS A 310 1.47 -16.11 1.33
CA LYS A 310 1.20 -17.15 2.34
C LYS A 310 0.14 -16.70 3.34
N LEU A 311 0.31 -15.50 3.89
CA LEU A 311 -0.60 -14.95 4.89
C LEU A 311 -2.02 -14.81 4.34
N LEU A 312 -2.17 -14.24 3.14
CA LEU A 312 -3.48 -14.01 2.56
C LEU A 312 -4.16 -15.31 2.08
N LEU A 313 -3.40 -16.26 1.51
CA LEU A 313 -3.97 -17.55 1.11
C LEU A 313 -4.49 -18.37 2.30
N ASP A 314 -3.78 -18.33 3.45
CA ASP A 314 -4.22 -18.97 4.69
C ASP A 314 -5.52 -18.36 5.26
N LYS A 315 -5.77 -17.08 5.00
CA LYS A 315 -6.89 -16.33 5.59
C LYS A 315 -8.08 -16.13 4.66
N GLN A 316 -8.04 -16.60 3.41
CA GLN A 316 -9.18 -16.52 2.51
C GLN A 316 -10.33 -17.40 3.00
N GLN A 317 -11.53 -16.84 3.07
CA GLN A 317 -12.73 -17.54 3.49
C GLN A 317 -13.33 -18.41 2.36
N ALA A 318 -14.18 -19.36 2.71
CA ALA A 318 -14.81 -20.27 1.76
C ALA A 318 -15.64 -19.56 0.68
N ASP A 319 -16.22 -18.40 1.00
CA ASP A 319 -16.97 -17.55 0.07
C ASP A 319 -16.07 -16.70 -0.87
N GLY A 320 -14.75 -16.84 -0.75
CA GLY A 320 -13.76 -16.11 -1.54
C GLY A 320 -13.36 -14.76 -0.94
N SER A 321 -14.01 -14.31 0.12
CA SER A 321 -13.71 -13.06 0.79
C SER A 321 -12.52 -13.16 1.73
N TRP A 322 -12.05 -11.99 2.17
CA TRP A 322 -11.22 -11.84 3.38
C TRP A 322 -11.97 -11.04 4.44
N ASN A 323 -11.60 -11.27 5.70
CA ASN A 323 -12.07 -10.49 6.82
C ASN A 323 -10.92 -10.33 7.81
N SER A 324 -10.66 -9.12 8.26
CA SER A 324 -9.56 -8.82 9.19
C SER A 324 -9.82 -9.38 10.59
N SER A 325 -8.76 -9.54 11.36
CA SER A 325 -8.84 -9.78 12.82
C SER A 325 -9.10 -8.49 13.60
N GLY A 326 -8.77 -7.31 13.05
CA GLY A 326 -8.96 -6.02 13.69
C GLY A 326 -10.38 -5.49 13.58
N ASN A 327 -10.94 -5.01 14.68
CA ASN A 327 -12.33 -4.53 14.76
C ASN A 327 -12.65 -3.42 13.76
N GLU A 328 -11.71 -2.50 13.53
CA GLU A 328 -11.91 -1.36 12.63
C GLU A 328 -12.07 -1.80 11.17
N GLU A 329 -11.24 -2.73 10.71
CA GLU A 329 -11.35 -3.27 9.36
C GLU A 329 -12.55 -4.21 9.21
N GLN A 330 -12.91 -4.96 10.27
CA GLN A 330 -14.17 -5.72 10.30
C GLN A 330 -15.38 -4.79 10.15
N ASN A 331 -15.34 -3.60 10.76
CA ASN A 331 -16.38 -2.60 10.63
C ASN A 331 -16.42 -1.96 9.25
N ALA A 332 -15.29 -1.86 8.57
CA ALA A 332 -15.23 -1.43 7.16
C ALA A 332 -15.88 -2.45 6.21
N GLY A 333 -15.88 -3.73 6.58
CA GLY A 333 -16.59 -4.81 5.89
C GLY A 333 -15.70 -5.69 5.01
N LYS A 334 -16.33 -6.77 4.52
CA LYS A 334 -15.64 -7.76 3.68
C LYS A 334 -15.27 -7.23 2.29
N VAL A 335 -16.03 -6.27 1.74
CA VAL A 335 -15.69 -5.61 0.47
C VAL A 335 -14.35 -4.91 0.59
N TYR A 336 -14.17 -4.11 1.65
CA TYR A 336 -12.89 -3.48 1.97
C TYR A 336 -11.75 -4.51 2.09
N CYS A 337 -11.92 -5.49 2.97
CA CYS A 337 -10.91 -6.51 3.24
C CYS A 337 -10.52 -7.29 1.97
N THR A 338 -11.50 -7.64 1.13
CA THR A 338 -11.27 -8.39 -0.10
C THR A 338 -10.55 -7.55 -1.14
N ALA A 339 -10.95 -6.30 -1.33
CA ALA A 339 -10.28 -5.40 -2.26
C ALA A 339 -8.82 -5.16 -1.87
N MET A 340 -8.54 -4.90 -0.58
CA MET A 340 -7.17 -4.73 -0.09
C MET A 340 -6.31 -5.99 -0.25
N ALA A 341 -6.87 -7.18 0.03
CA ALA A 341 -6.18 -8.45 -0.18
C ALA A 341 -5.86 -8.69 -1.66
N MET A 342 -6.80 -8.43 -2.57
CA MET A 342 -6.57 -8.57 -4.02
C MET A 342 -5.50 -7.60 -4.52
N LEU A 343 -5.54 -6.33 -4.12
CA LEU A 343 -4.52 -5.32 -4.43
C LEU A 343 -3.12 -5.73 -3.93
N SER A 344 -3.07 -6.43 -2.79
CA SER A 344 -1.80 -6.94 -2.23
C SER A 344 -1.26 -8.16 -3.00
N LEU A 345 -2.14 -9.07 -3.45
CA LEU A 345 -1.77 -10.26 -4.20
C LEU A 345 -1.40 -9.95 -5.65
N SER A 346 -1.93 -8.86 -6.22
CA SER A 346 -1.75 -8.48 -7.62
C SER A 346 -0.48 -7.67 -7.91
N VAL A 347 0.34 -7.40 -6.90
CA VAL A 347 1.52 -6.52 -7.03
C VAL A 347 2.44 -6.90 -8.21
N LYS A 348 2.60 -8.19 -8.50
CA LYS A 348 3.45 -8.65 -9.61
C LYS A 348 2.87 -8.36 -11.00
N HIS A 349 1.59 -8.03 -11.10
CA HIS A 349 0.95 -7.75 -12.39
C HIS A 349 1.21 -6.33 -12.92
N HIS A 350 1.45 -5.35 -12.04
CA HIS A 350 1.75 -3.95 -12.39
C HIS A 350 0.76 -3.25 -13.32
N TYR A 351 -0.51 -3.61 -13.27
CA TYR A 351 -1.50 -3.01 -14.17
C TYR A 351 -1.90 -1.59 -13.77
N LEU A 352 -1.83 -1.23 -12.48
CA LEU A 352 -2.16 0.13 -12.04
C LEU A 352 -1.03 1.12 -12.37
N PRO A 353 -1.30 2.19 -13.15
CA PRO A 353 -0.31 3.18 -13.58
C PRO A 353 0.52 3.81 -12.46
N ILE A 354 -0.10 4.08 -11.31
CA ILE A 354 0.60 4.70 -10.16
C ILE A 354 1.82 3.90 -9.68
N TYR A 355 1.87 2.59 -9.90
CA TYR A 355 2.97 1.72 -9.47
C TYR A 355 3.99 1.42 -10.56
N GLN A 356 3.73 1.87 -11.79
CA GLN A 356 4.67 1.73 -12.89
C GLN A 356 5.81 2.75 -12.75
N ARG A 357 7.05 2.29 -12.94
CA ARG A 357 8.26 3.13 -12.91
C ARG A 357 8.60 3.62 -14.30
#